data_2d65cdd6d68de11f2678a6d254d89c0b
#
_entry.id   2d65cdd6d68de11f2678a6d254d89c0b
#
_cell.length_a   1.000
_cell.length_b   1.000
_cell.length_c   1.000
_cell.angle_alpha   90.00
_cell.angle_beta   90.00
_cell.angle_gamma   90.00
#
_symmetry.space_group_name_H-M   'P 1'
#
loop_
_entity.id
_entity.type
_entity.pdbx_description
1 polymer ?
#
loop_
_entity_poly.entity_id
_entity_poly.type
_entity_poly.pdbx_seq_one_letter_code
_entity_poly.pdbx_strand_id
1 'polypeptide(L)'
;DVHKYGIAQLHEGLNETSSDANDRGNDSNSHKNVNTSFKVAGFVEKPSLAEAPSRLAVVGRYVFSNQIFDYLANTKASVGGEIQLTDAIDALISEYGVNVTTMRGVSYDAGDMRSYMQAFIYFAQQQLALDA
;
A
#
# COMPACT_ATOMS: atom_id res chain seq x y z
N ASP A 1 -11.24 7.86 -2.81
CA ASP A 1 -11.62 7.26 -1.49
C ASP A 1 -10.47 7.29 -0.47
N VAL A 2 -9.60 8.33 -0.54
CA VAL A 2 -8.43 8.47 0.36
C VAL A 2 -8.80 8.43 1.85
N HIS A 3 -9.98 8.91 2.20
CA HIS A 3 -10.50 8.92 3.58
C HIS A 3 -10.81 7.52 4.18
N LYS A 4 -10.64 6.46 3.39
CA LYS A 4 -10.85 5.07 3.85
C LYS A 4 -9.54 4.35 4.18
N TYR A 5 -8.40 4.89 3.74
CA TYR A 5 -7.11 4.20 3.75
C TYR A 5 -6.01 5.07 4.34
N GLY A 6 -4.97 4.44 4.84
CA GLY A 6 -3.69 5.11 5.02
C GLY A 6 -3.12 5.52 3.66
N ILE A 7 -2.60 6.72 3.54
CA ILE A 7 -2.04 7.25 2.29
C ILE A 7 -0.53 7.42 2.46
N ALA A 8 0.23 6.84 1.54
CA ALA A 8 1.69 6.93 1.57
C ALA A 8 2.17 8.34 1.23
N GLN A 9 3.09 8.86 2.03
CA GLN A 9 3.81 10.09 1.78
C GLN A 9 5.16 9.74 1.15
N LEU A 10 5.40 10.21 -0.07
CA LEU A 10 6.67 10.00 -0.75
C LEU A 10 7.70 11.03 -0.29
N HIS A 11 9.00 10.68 -0.40
CA HIS A 11 10.06 11.68 -0.24
C HIS A 11 9.97 12.76 -1.31
N GLU A 12 10.36 13.99 -0.98
CA GLU A 12 10.39 15.12 -1.93
C GLU A 12 11.23 14.76 -3.16
N GLY A 13 10.69 15.05 -4.34
CA GLY A 13 11.32 14.75 -5.63
C GLY A 13 10.98 13.38 -6.24
N LEU A 14 10.26 12.50 -5.52
CA LEU A 14 9.70 11.29 -6.07
C LEU A 14 8.23 11.53 -6.44
N ASN A 15 7.93 11.48 -7.72
CA ASN A 15 6.56 11.50 -8.21
C ASN A 15 6.08 10.06 -8.37
N GLU A 16 4.77 9.83 -8.34
CA GLU A 16 4.12 8.52 -8.57
C GLU A 16 4.54 7.87 -9.90
N THR A 17 5.14 8.64 -10.79
CA THR A 17 5.66 8.22 -12.10
C THR A 17 7.18 7.99 -12.13
N SER A 18 7.90 8.31 -11.03
CA SER A 18 9.34 8.13 -10.95
C SER A 18 9.66 6.68 -10.59
N SER A 19 9.84 5.84 -11.60
CA SER A 19 10.45 4.53 -11.42
C SER A 19 11.95 4.72 -11.31
N ASP A 20 12.53 4.62 -10.13
CA ASP A 20 13.97 4.39 -9.98
C ASP A 20 14.26 2.97 -10.48
N ALA A 21 14.29 2.85 -11.80
CA ALA A 21 14.77 1.66 -12.49
C ALA A 21 16.29 1.62 -12.40
N ASN A 22 16.81 1.19 -11.26
CA ASN A 22 18.22 0.81 -11.16
C ASN A 22 18.36 -0.67 -11.56
N ASP A 23 17.96 -0.99 -12.80
CA ASP A 23 18.26 -2.27 -13.43
C ASP A 23 19.25 -2.05 -14.59
N ARG A 24 20.51 -2.36 -14.31
CA ARG A 24 21.54 -2.52 -15.33
C ARG A 24 21.48 -3.95 -15.88
N GLY A 25 20.45 -4.22 -16.67
CA GLY A 25 20.29 -5.49 -17.37
C GLY A 25 19.86 -5.23 -18.80
N ASN A 26 20.82 -5.33 -19.74
CA ASN A 26 20.61 -5.27 -21.17
C ASN A 26 19.97 -6.60 -21.62
N ASP A 27 18.64 -6.65 -21.69
CA ASP A 27 17.94 -7.73 -22.37
C ASP A 27 16.70 -7.24 -23.10
N SER A 28 16.77 -7.31 -24.43
CA SER A 28 15.88 -6.61 -25.37
C SER A 28 14.61 -7.41 -25.70
N ASN A 29 14.06 -8.20 -24.77
CA ASN A 29 12.82 -8.95 -25.06
C ASN A 29 12.02 -9.42 -23.83
N SER A 30 11.89 -8.61 -22.79
CA SER A 30 10.97 -8.91 -21.71
C SER A 30 9.87 -7.85 -21.60
N HIS A 31 8.63 -8.28 -21.61
CA HIS A 31 7.49 -7.49 -21.17
C HIS A 31 7.81 -6.97 -19.77
N LYS A 32 8.11 -5.65 -19.65
CA LYS A 32 8.56 -5.03 -18.40
C LYS A 32 7.50 -5.21 -17.32
N ASN A 33 7.70 -6.26 -16.53
CA ASN A 33 6.99 -6.49 -15.29
C ASN A 33 7.60 -5.61 -14.18
N VAL A 34 7.54 -4.29 -14.34
CA VAL A 34 8.10 -3.36 -13.35
C VAL A 34 7.07 -3.20 -12.23
N ASN A 35 7.26 -3.90 -11.13
CA ASN A 35 6.67 -3.50 -9.86
C ASN A 35 7.43 -2.24 -9.44
N THR A 36 6.76 -1.09 -9.49
CA THR A 36 7.39 0.15 -9.06
C THR A 36 7.42 0.17 -7.54
N SER A 37 8.61 0.25 -6.98
CA SER A 37 8.84 0.35 -5.55
C SER A 37 9.30 1.75 -5.20
N PHE A 38 8.76 2.33 -4.13
CA PHE A 38 9.07 3.68 -3.66
C PHE A 38 9.50 3.64 -2.20
N LYS A 39 10.50 4.44 -1.85
CA LYS A 39 10.75 4.77 -0.45
C LYS A 39 9.72 5.80 0.02
N VAL A 40 9.16 5.58 1.19
CA VAL A 40 8.19 6.49 1.79
C VAL A 40 8.78 7.28 2.94
N ALA A 41 8.31 8.51 3.09
CA ALA A 41 8.65 9.39 4.19
C ALA A 41 7.70 9.21 5.39
N GLY A 42 6.52 8.64 5.16
CA GLY A 42 5.52 8.43 6.19
C GLY A 42 4.18 7.96 5.62
N PHE A 43 3.20 7.87 6.50
CA PHE A 43 1.81 7.58 6.14
C PHE A 43 0.86 8.54 6.84
N VAL A 44 -0.25 8.88 6.20
CA VAL A 44 -1.33 9.65 6.82
C VAL A 44 -2.58 8.78 6.84
N GLU A 45 -3.08 8.48 8.03
CA GLU A 45 -4.25 7.62 8.21
C GLU A 45 -5.53 8.40 7.89
N LYS A 46 -6.31 7.88 6.93
CA LYS A 46 -7.63 8.39 6.54
C LYS A 46 -7.68 9.92 6.36
N PRO A 47 -6.77 10.53 5.58
CA PRO A 47 -6.75 11.97 5.40
C PRO A 47 -8.00 12.47 4.67
N SER A 48 -8.32 13.75 4.83
CA SER A 48 -9.21 14.42 3.89
C SER A 48 -8.57 14.50 2.50
N LEU A 49 -9.37 14.73 1.46
CA LEU A 49 -8.85 14.84 0.09
C LEU A 49 -7.82 15.99 -0.06
N ALA A 50 -7.96 17.05 0.73
CA ALA A 50 -7.07 18.21 0.72
C ALA A 50 -5.75 17.95 1.46
N GLU A 51 -5.73 17.01 2.41
CA GLU A 51 -4.57 16.67 3.25
C GLU A 51 -3.83 15.43 2.74
N ALA A 52 -4.39 14.70 1.79
CA ALA A 52 -3.78 13.49 1.26
C ALA A 52 -2.45 13.81 0.57
N PRO A 53 -1.32 13.24 1.06
CA PRO A 53 0.00 13.57 0.53
C PRO A 53 0.27 12.97 -0.85
N SER A 54 -0.52 11.97 -1.25
CA SER A 54 -0.42 11.31 -2.55
C SER A 54 -1.75 10.62 -2.90
N ARG A 55 -1.76 9.84 -3.98
CA ARG A 55 -2.87 8.95 -4.37
C ARG A 55 -2.58 7.47 -4.10
N LEU A 56 -1.46 7.16 -3.45
CA LEU A 56 -1.04 5.80 -3.14
C LEU A 56 -1.69 5.34 -1.83
N ALA A 57 -2.82 4.68 -1.97
CA ALA A 57 -3.51 4.08 -0.83
C ALA A 57 -2.82 2.78 -0.41
N VAL A 58 -2.61 2.63 0.88
CA VAL A 58 -2.05 1.41 1.47
C VAL A 58 -3.15 0.36 1.54
N VAL A 59 -2.96 -0.71 0.80
CA VAL A 59 -3.81 -1.90 0.89
C VAL A 59 -2.99 -3.05 1.44
N GLY A 60 -3.58 -3.87 2.24
CA GLY A 60 -2.86 -4.94 2.94
C GLY A 60 -2.02 -5.81 2.00
N ARG A 61 -0.93 -6.15 2.44
CA ARG A 61 0.13 -7.12 2.51
C ARG A 61 1.37 -6.40 3.00
N TYR A 62 1.75 -6.75 4.22
CA TYR A 62 2.89 -6.14 4.90
C TYR A 62 3.93 -7.21 5.18
N VAL A 63 5.18 -6.84 4.98
CA VAL A 63 6.33 -7.66 5.39
C VAL A 63 7.24 -6.76 6.22
N PHE A 64 7.37 -7.07 7.47
CA PHE A 64 8.22 -6.35 8.42
C PHE A 64 9.18 -7.31 9.10
N SER A 65 10.30 -6.77 9.57
CA SER A 65 11.11 -7.44 10.56
C SER A 65 10.39 -7.48 11.91
N ASN A 66 10.87 -8.30 12.84
CA ASN A 66 10.26 -8.44 14.17
C ASN A 66 10.27 -7.16 15.01
N GLN A 67 11.11 -6.18 14.68
CA GLN A 67 11.16 -4.89 15.35
C GLN A 67 9.81 -4.15 15.32
N ILE A 68 8.95 -4.44 14.34
CA ILE A 68 7.60 -3.83 14.27
C ILE A 68 6.81 -4.05 15.58
N PHE A 69 7.02 -5.17 16.26
CA PHE A 69 6.33 -5.46 17.52
C PHE A 69 6.76 -4.53 18.67
N ASP A 70 8.01 -4.09 18.68
CA ASP A 70 8.52 -3.14 19.67
C ASP A 70 7.87 -1.76 19.44
N TYR A 71 7.73 -1.36 18.18
CA TYR A 71 7.04 -0.12 17.83
C TYR A 71 5.55 -0.19 18.15
N LEU A 72 4.87 -1.29 17.84
CA LEU A 72 3.46 -1.50 18.18
C LEU A 72 3.21 -1.45 19.68
N ALA A 73 4.11 -2.05 20.49
CA ALA A 73 4.00 -2.03 21.95
C ALA A 73 4.10 -0.61 22.54
N ASN A 74 4.77 0.29 21.86
CA ASN A 74 4.97 1.69 22.26
C ASN A 74 4.02 2.68 21.58
N THR A 75 3.25 2.24 20.56
CA THR A 75 2.29 3.07 19.86
C THR A 75 1.09 3.38 20.73
N LYS A 76 0.71 4.66 20.81
CA LYS A 76 -0.46 5.10 21.56
C LYS A 76 -1.71 5.01 20.66
N ALA A 77 -2.85 4.81 21.31
CA ALA A 77 -4.12 4.91 20.60
C ALA A 77 -4.30 6.31 19.99
N SER A 78 -4.71 6.36 18.73
CA SER A 78 -4.90 7.59 17.98
C SER A 78 -6.32 7.68 17.42
N VAL A 79 -6.52 7.73 16.14
CA VAL A 79 -7.84 7.90 15.51
C VAL A 79 -8.81 6.79 15.93
N GLY A 80 -9.94 7.18 16.48
CA GLY A 80 -10.97 6.25 16.95
C GLY A 80 -10.66 5.53 18.27
N GLY A 81 -9.56 5.90 18.96
CA GLY A 81 -9.12 5.24 20.21
C GLY A 81 -8.44 3.89 19.98
N GLU A 82 -8.07 3.58 18.75
CA GLU A 82 -7.41 2.35 18.35
C GLU A 82 -5.91 2.56 18.14
N ILE A 83 -5.11 1.53 18.35
CA ILE A 83 -3.69 1.51 17.96
C ILE A 83 -3.65 1.28 16.45
N GLN A 84 -3.17 2.28 15.72
CA GLN A 84 -3.07 2.22 14.27
C GLN A 84 -1.72 1.61 13.84
N LEU A 85 -1.77 0.65 12.93
CA LEU A 85 -0.55 0.05 12.36
C LEU A 85 0.28 1.10 11.61
N THR A 86 -0.35 2.07 10.96
CA THR A 86 0.31 3.16 10.25
C THR A 86 1.19 3.99 11.18
N ASP A 87 0.76 4.26 12.40
CA ASP A 87 1.55 5.03 13.39
C ASP A 87 2.82 4.26 13.81
N ALA A 88 2.72 2.93 13.96
CA ALA A 88 3.87 2.08 14.25
C ALA A 88 4.84 2.00 13.07
N ILE A 89 4.32 1.96 11.84
CA ILE A 89 5.13 1.96 10.63
C ILE A 89 5.86 3.31 10.49
N ASP A 90 5.22 4.43 10.76
CA ASP A 90 5.84 5.75 10.74
C ASP A 90 7.04 5.86 11.69
N ALA A 91 6.88 5.34 12.90
CA ALA A 91 7.99 5.28 13.86
C ALA A 91 9.15 4.40 13.35
N LEU A 92 8.85 3.29 12.68
CA LEU A 92 9.85 2.39 12.10
C LEU A 92 10.56 3.01 10.88
N ILE A 93 9.87 3.84 10.07
CA ILE A 93 10.44 4.48 8.87
C ILE A 93 11.66 5.30 9.22
N SER A 94 11.63 6.04 10.32
CA SER A 94 12.70 6.96 10.73
C SER A 94 14.03 6.26 11.00
N GLU A 95 14.00 4.99 11.40
CA GLU A 95 15.18 4.21 11.77
C GLU A 95 15.60 3.21 10.68
N TYR A 96 14.64 2.53 10.06
CA TYR A 96 14.92 1.42 9.13
C TYR A 96 14.51 1.74 7.69
N GLY A 97 13.68 2.75 7.48
CA GLY A 97 13.05 3.01 6.19
C GLY A 97 12.01 1.96 5.83
N VAL A 98 11.07 2.33 4.98
CA VAL A 98 10.05 1.42 4.44
C VAL A 98 9.91 1.66 2.95
N ASN A 99 9.77 0.57 2.20
CA ASN A 99 9.43 0.63 0.79
C ASN A 99 7.97 0.22 0.59
N VAL A 100 7.26 0.92 -0.28
CA VAL A 100 5.97 0.50 -0.80
C VAL A 100 6.12 0.04 -2.23
N THR A 101 5.35 -0.97 -2.61
CA THR A 101 5.34 -1.49 -3.98
C THR A 101 3.93 -1.41 -4.52
N THR A 102 3.76 -0.88 -5.72
CA THR A 102 2.45 -0.83 -6.36
C THR A 102 1.95 -2.23 -6.66
N MET A 103 0.73 -2.52 -6.26
CA MET A 103 0.07 -3.78 -6.55
C MET A 103 -0.53 -3.75 -7.96
N ARG A 104 -0.36 -4.83 -8.70
CA ARG A 104 -1.07 -5.06 -9.96
C ARG A 104 -2.34 -5.83 -9.72
N GLY A 105 -3.38 -5.48 -10.45
CA GLY A 105 -4.67 -6.14 -10.37
C GLY A 105 -5.77 -5.25 -9.81
N VAL A 106 -6.90 -5.86 -9.55
CA VAL A 106 -8.07 -5.20 -8.99
C VAL A 106 -8.14 -5.50 -7.50
N SER A 107 -8.30 -4.46 -6.69
CA SER A 107 -8.54 -4.58 -5.26
C SER A 107 -10.03 -4.44 -4.98
N TYR A 108 -10.55 -5.32 -4.17
CA TYR A 108 -11.92 -5.26 -3.66
C TYR A 108 -11.89 -5.12 -2.15
N ASP A 109 -12.60 -4.12 -1.65
CA ASP A 109 -12.81 -3.95 -0.22
C ASP A 109 -14.06 -4.75 0.17
N ALA A 110 -13.89 -5.84 0.92
CA ALA A 110 -14.99 -6.68 1.36
C ALA A 110 -15.66 -6.17 2.66
N GLY A 111 -15.36 -4.96 3.09
CA GLY A 111 -15.92 -4.35 4.30
C GLY A 111 -17.40 -3.94 4.18
N ASP A 112 -17.92 -3.84 2.95
CA ASP A 112 -19.34 -3.60 2.70
C ASP A 112 -19.93 -4.67 1.76
N MET A 113 -21.25 -4.88 1.87
CA MET A 113 -21.96 -5.93 1.13
C MET A 113 -21.85 -5.77 -0.38
N ARG A 114 -21.89 -4.54 -0.89
CA ARG A 114 -21.82 -4.27 -2.33
C ARG A 114 -20.44 -4.65 -2.89
N SER A 115 -19.37 -4.21 -2.25
CA SER A 115 -18.00 -4.51 -2.65
C SER A 115 -17.69 -5.99 -2.52
N TYR A 116 -18.21 -6.65 -1.48
CA TYR A 116 -18.13 -8.10 -1.32
C TYR A 116 -18.80 -8.84 -2.50
N MET A 117 -20.03 -8.45 -2.87
CA MET A 117 -20.74 -9.07 -4.01
C MET A 117 -20.01 -8.84 -5.34
N GLN A 118 -19.41 -7.66 -5.54
CA GLN A 118 -18.60 -7.38 -6.73
C GLN A 118 -17.36 -8.29 -6.80
N ALA A 119 -16.67 -8.46 -5.68
CA ALA A 119 -15.55 -9.39 -5.57
C ALA A 119 -15.97 -10.82 -5.89
N PHE A 120 -17.06 -11.28 -5.30
CA PHE A 120 -17.59 -12.62 -5.52
C PHE A 120 -17.92 -12.87 -7.00
N ILE A 121 -18.64 -11.94 -7.65
CA ILE A 121 -18.99 -12.06 -9.06
C ILE A 121 -17.73 -12.11 -9.93
N TYR A 122 -16.76 -11.24 -9.66
CA TYR A 122 -15.51 -11.21 -10.43
C TYR A 122 -14.78 -12.55 -10.33
N PHE A 123 -14.56 -13.07 -9.14
CA PHE A 123 -13.83 -14.33 -8.95
C PHE A 123 -14.61 -15.54 -9.48
N ALA A 124 -15.94 -15.55 -9.34
CA ALA A 124 -16.78 -16.60 -9.94
C ALA A 124 -16.67 -16.63 -11.46
N GLN A 125 -16.68 -15.46 -12.11
CA GLN A 125 -16.49 -15.37 -13.56
C GLN A 125 -15.10 -15.85 -14.01
N GLN A 126 -14.04 -15.53 -13.25
CA GLN A 126 -12.69 -16.03 -13.54
C GLN A 126 -12.62 -17.55 -13.42
N GLN A 127 -13.23 -18.14 -12.39
CA GLN A 127 -13.24 -19.59 -12.22
C GLN A 127 -13.98 -20.29 -13.35
N LEU A 128 -15.17 -19.80 -13.72
CA LEU A 128 -15.94 -20.36 -14.83
C LEU A 128 -15.21 -20.28 -16.18
N ALA A 129 -14.38 -19.24 -16.37
CA ALA A 129 -13.57 -19.10 -17.59
C ALA A 129 -12.36 -20.05 -17.62
N LEU A 130 -11.90 -20.53 -16.45
CA LEU A 130 -10.82 -21.52 -16.36
C LEU A 130 -11.32 -22.97 -16.59
N ASP A 131 -12.61 -23.21 -16.33
CA ASP A 131 -13.24 -24.52 -16.43
C ASP A 131 -13.85 -24.77 -17.84
N ALA A 132 -13.78 -23.78 -18.74
CA ALA A 132 -14.31 -23.83 -20.12
C ALA A 132 -13.21 -24.10 -21.15
#